data_07f38360cbe62516b9559b0df5b1ee47
#
_entry.id   07f38360cbe62516b9559b0df5b1ee47
#
_cell.length_a   1.000
_cell.length_b   1.000
_cell.length_c   1.000
_cell.angle_alpha   90.00
_cell.angle_beta   90.00
_cell.angle_gamma   90.00
#
_symmetry.space_group_name_H-M   'P 1'
#
loop_
_entity.id
_entity.type
_entity.pdbx_description
1 polymer ?
#
loop_
_entity_poly.entity_id
_entity_poly.type
_entity_poly.pdbx_seq_one_letter_code
_entity_poly.pdbx_strand_id
1 'polypeptide(L)'
;MPVPSAHDSPEQEHEVTTLELFFDLVFVFAMSQLSHHLLADLSWRGAGETLVMLVAIFTVWFRTSWSATIIPADQSRTFWLMLAVMLLGLFMNASVTGAFTISGWAFVIPYLLIQLGRTLWAYFNAPDAAYREHYVRVLIWLIPTFPLWIAGAAANSDVRLLLWGLAAGIDLLGSWLAHPVPGRRLHSESMSFDASHMLERCRLLLLIALGETILTTGGAIAESPVLLITIVTGTAAFVGTIALWALTFKHSQRVLTSRFRHETVDPIRISRYTVNALIGLIAGLIAVAVGNELVIAHPEGEPSIALNLLLFGGPILYLLTQSWFLQAVPQDSMRLRLIGSAVLAVAGFVLLTAPPYIALILAAAILTALTLLDQRTTKPVQVQQLEESHHE
;
A
#
# COMPACT_ATOMS: atom_id res chain seq x y z
N MET A 1 -49.28 25.48 -4.77
CA MET A 1 -48.44 24.41 -4.29
C MET A 1 -47.22 24.35 -5.20
N PRO A 2 -46.00 24.63 -4.74
CA PRO A 2 -44.82 24.48 -5.56
C PRO A 2 -44.41 23.00 -5.60
N VAL A 3 -44.13 22.51 -6.81
CA VAL A 3 -43.60 21.15 -7.08
C VAL A 3 -42.19 21.10 -6.49
N PRO A 4 -41.83 20.06 -5.70
CA PRO A 4 -40.46 19.89 -5.23
C PRO A 4 -39.55 19.60 -6.41
N SER A 5 -38.48 20.38 -6.55
CA SER A 5 -37.41 20.17 -7.53
C SER A 5 -36.71 18.85 -7.25
N ALA A 6 -36.72 17.97 -8.25
CA ALA A 6 -36.03 16.69 -8.26
C ALA A 6 -34.49 16.90 -8.43
N HIS A 7 -33.82 17.42 -7.40
CA HIS A 7 -32.35 17.58 -7.41
C HIS A 7 -31.76 17.49 -5.99
N ASP A 8 -32.12 16.44 -5.25
CA ASP A 8 -31.38 16.03 -4.06
C ASP A 8 -31.62 14.53 -3.84
N SER A 9 -31.15 13.71 -4.78
CA SER A 9 -30.82 12.33 -4.44
C SER A 9 -29.44 12.39 -3.79
N PRO A 10 -29.26 12.00 -2.52
CA PRO A 10 -27.92 11.82 -1.99
C PRO A 10 -27.22 10.80 -2.87
N GLU A 11 -26.06 11.16 -3.44
CA GLU A 11 -25.15 10.22 -4.06
C GLU A 11 -25.01 9.07 -3.07
N GLN A 12 -25.49 7.88 -3.44
CA GLN A 12 -25.30 6.67 -2.67
C GLN A 12 -23.81 6.40 -2.69
N GLU A 13 -23.09 6.82 -1.62
CA GLU A 13 -21.74 6.37 -1.37
C GLU A 13 -21.79 4.84 -1.36
N HIS A 14 -21.18 4.21 -2.36
CA HIS A 14 -21.08 2.76 -2.40
C HIS A 14 -20.14 2.33 -1.28
N GLU A 15 -20.71 1.83 -0.18
CA GLU A 15 -19.94 1.26 0.91
C GLU A 15 -19.14 0.05 0.43
N VAL A 16 -17.93 -0.12 0.97
CA VAL A 16 -17.09 -1.27 0.65
C VAL A 16 -17.78 -2.55 1.12
N THR A 17 -17.95 -3.51 0.22
CA THR A 17 -18.68 -4.76 0.50
C THR A 17 -17.86 -5.72 1.36
N THR A 18 -18.53 -6.63 2.07
CA THR A 18 -17.87 -7.70 2.85
C THR A 18 -17.00 -8.60 1.96
N LEU A 19 -17.39 -8.83 0.70
CA LEU A 19 -16.60 -9.60 -0.26
C LEU A 19 -15.27 -8.90 -0.59
N GLU A 20 -15.29 -7.59 -0.75
CA GLU A 20 -14.09 -6.80 -1.03
C GLU A 20 -13.13 -6.78 0.16
N LEU A 21 -13.65 -6.71 1.38
CA LEU A 21 -12.84 -6.83 2.58
C LEU A 21 -12.22 -8.23 2.72
N PHE A 22 -12.99 -9.27 2.40
CA PHE A 22 -12.47 -10.64 2.41
C PHE A 22 -11.40 -10.86 1.33
N PHE A 23 -11.58 -10.25 0.15
CA PHE A 23 -10.56 -10.22 -0.90
C PHE A 23 -9.27 -9.57 -0.42
N ASP A 24 -9.34 -8.45 0.29
CA ASP A 24 -8.17 -7.73 0.79
C ASP A 24 -7.34 -8.57 1.77
N LEU A 25 -7.99 -9.45 2.59
CA LEU A 25 -7.28 -10.36 3.50
C LEU A 25 -6.32 -11.32 2.79
N VAL A 26 -6.64 -11.77 1.57
CA VAL A 26 -5.73 -12.63 0.78
C VAL A 26 -4.44 -11.89 0.44
N PHE A 27 -4.49 -10.57 0.23
CA PHE A 27 -3.32 -9.75 -0.08
C PHE A 27 -2.56 -9.30 1.18
N VAL A 28 -3.24 -9.24 2.32
CA VAL A 28 -2.56 -9.06 3.63
C VAL A 28 -1.71 -10.28 3.97
N PHE A 29 -2.21 -11.49 3.72
CA PHE A 29 -1.38 -12.71 3.83
C PHE A 29 -0.10 -12.63 2.98
N ALA A 30 -0.16 -12.00 1.79
CA ALA A 30 1.04 -11.76 1.00
C ALA A 30 2.05 -10.85 1.71
N MET A 31 1.60 -9.86 2.48
CA MET A 31 2.49 -8.97 3.23
C MET A 31 3.26 -9.73 4.30
N SER A 32 2.60 -10.67 5.01
CA SER A 32 3.25 -11.59 5.93
C SER A 32 4.34 -12.41 5.23
N GLN A 33 4.02 -13.01 4.08
CA GLN A 33 4.98 -13.80 3.31
C GLN A 33 6.17 -12.96 2.80
N LEU A 34 5.95 -11.70 2.42
CA LEU A 34 7.00 -10.76 2.03
C LEU A 34 7.89 -10.37 3.22
N SER A 35 7.31 -10.16 4.41
CA SER A 35 8.05 -9.92 5.64
C SER A 35 8.93 -11.13 6.00
N HIS A 36 8.41 -12.34 5.94
CA HIS A 36 9.19 -13.56 6.17
C HIS A 36 10.29 -13.76 5.11
N HIS A 37 10.03 -13.43 3.84
CA HIS A 37 11.04 -13.50 2.80
C HIS A 37 12.20 -12.52 3.06
N LEU A 38 11.87 -11.27 3.40
CA LEU A 38 12.87 -10.26 3.73
C LEU A 38 13.66 -10.61 5.00
N LEU A 39 12.99 -11.17 6.01
CA LEU A 39 13.61 -11.62 7.24
C LEU A 39 14.62 -12.77 7.00
N ALA A 40 14.31 -13.69 6.06
CA ALA A 40 15.17 -14.81 5.71
C ALA A 40 16.43 -14.40 4.93
N ASP A 41 16.39 -13.29 4.19
CA ASP A 41 17.53 -12.74 3.44
C ASP A 41 17.62 -11.20 3.62
N LEU A 42 18.32 -10.78 4.68
CA LEU A 42 18.58 -9.37 5.02
C LEU A 42 19.72 -8.80 4.16
N SER A 43 19.63 -8.94 2.86
CA SER A 43 20.57 -8.42 1.88
C SER A 43 19.89 -7.43 0.91
N TRP A 44 20.70 -6.67 0.16
CA TRP A 44 20.18 -5.84 -0.94
C TRP A 44 19.45 -6.67 -2.01
N ARG A 45 19.85 -7.93 -2.14
CA ARG A 45 19.20 -8.88 -3.03
C ARG A 45 17.82 -9.25 -2.50
N GLY A 46 17.72 -9.71 -1.25
CA GLY A 46 16.45 -10.05 -0.62
C GLY A 46 15.47 -8.86 -0.58
N ALA A 47 15.98 -7.65 -0.34
CA ALA A 47 15.18 -6.43 -0.46
C ALA A 47 14.66 -6.20 -1.89
N GLY A 48 15.50 -6.43 -2.90
CA GLY A 48 15.11 -6.34 -4.32
C GLY A 48 14.08 -7.39 -4.71
N GLU A 49 14.27 -8.64 -4.28
CA GLU A 49 13.33 -9.74 -4.50
C GLU A 49 11.98 -9.44 -3.84
N THR A 50 11.98 -8.97 -2.59
CA THR A 50 10.77 -8.54 -1.86
C THR A 50 10.04 -7.42 -2.58
N LEU A 51 10.76 -6.39 -3.06
CA LEU A 51 10.17 -5.26 -3.78
C LEU A 51 9.52 -5.69 -5.11
N VAL A 52 10.20 -6.55 -5.87
CA VAL A 52 9.67 -7.07 -7.15
C VAL A 52 8.38 -7.86 -6.94
N MET A 53 8.36 -8.75 -5.93
CA MET A 53 7.16 -9.51 -5.58
C MET A 53 6.05 -8.61 -5.04
N LEU A 54 6.38 -7.61 -4.21
CA LEU A 54 5.41 -6.63 -3.72
C LEU A 54 4.74 -5.89 -4.88
N VAL A 55 5.50 -5.39 -5.86
CA VAL A 55 4.94 -4.71 -7.04
C VAL A 55 4.02 -5.63 -7.84
N ALA A 56 4.43 -6.89 -8.05
CA ALA A 56 3.62 -7.87 -8.76
C ALA A 56 2.29 -8.16 -8.05
N ILE A 57 2.35 -8.49 -6.76
CA ILE A 57 1.18 -8.80 -5.93
C ILE A 57 0.25 -7.59 -5.86
N PHE A 58 0.81 -6.41 -5.63
CA PHE A 58 0.05 -5.18 -5.54
C PHE A 58 -0.61 -4.80 -6.87
N THR A 59 0.04 -5.08 -8.00
CA THR A 59 -0.55 -4.90 -9.33
C THR A 59 -1.77 -5.81 -9.53
N VAL A 60 -1.76 -7.04 -9.01
CA VAL A 60 -2.92 -7.93 -9.02
C VAL A 60 -4.06 -7.34 -8.19
N TRP A 61 -3.77 -6.95 -6.94
CA TRP A 61 -4.76 -6.33 -6.05
C TRP A 61 -5.39 -5.10 -6.69
N PHE A 62 -4.56 -4.16 -7.11
CA PHE A 62 -5.01 -2.90 -7.69
C PHE A 62 -5.89 -3.08 -8.91
N ARG A 63 -5.41 -3.82 -9.91
CA ARG A 63 -6.15 -3.98 -11.16
C ARG A 63 -7.47 -4.74 -10.96
N THR A 64 -7.53 -5.65 -9.96
CA THR A 64 -8.78 -6.34 -9.62
C THR A 64 -9.74 -5.41 -8.91
N SER A 65 -9.28 -4.65 -7.91
CA SER A 65 -10.06 -3.63 -7.21
C SER A 65 -10.60 -2.57 -8.16
N TRP A 66 -9.75 -2.11 -9.10
CA TRP A 66 -10.17 -1.18 -10.15
C TRP A 66 -11.29 -1.75 -11.03
N SER A 67 -11.18 -3.02 -11.44
CA SER A 67 -12.21 -3.66 -12.24
C SER A 67 -13.51 -3.85 -11.45
N ALA A 68 -13.45 -4.14 -10.16
CA ALA A 68 -14.61 -4.26 -9.26
C ALA A 68 -15.30 -2.92 -8.97
N THR A 69 -14.56 -1.80 -8.98
CA THR A 69 -15.14 -0.45 -8.88
C THR A 69 -15.92 -0.07 -10.15
N ILE A 70 -15.48 -0.53 -11.32
CA ILE A 70 -16.16 -0.27 -12.59
C ILE A 70 -17.38 -1.19 -12.78
N ILE A 71 -17.24 -2.47 -12.43
CA ILE A 71 -18.29 -3.50 -12.57
C ILE A 71 -18.60 -3.97 -11.16
N PRO A 72 -19.72 -3.50 -10.54
CA PRO A 72 -20.00 -3.68 -9.14
C PRO A 72 -19.92 -5.12 -8.64
N ALA A 73 -19.42 -5.30 -7.41
CA ALA A 73 -19.12 -6.60 -6.81
C ALA A 73 -20.40 -7.41 -6.44
N ASP A 74 -21.55 -6.77 -6.35
CA ASP A 74 -22.85 -7.38 -6.11
C ASP A 74 -23.38 -8.20 -7.31
N GLN A 75 -22.81 -7.94 -8.51
CA GLN A 75 -23.14 -8.75 -9.69
C GLN A 75 -22.54 -10.15 -9.57
N SER A 76 -23.35 -11.17 -9.82
CA SER A 76 -22.93 -12.59 -9.74
C SER A 76 -21.66 -12.90 -10.55
N ARG A 77 -21.42 -12.23 -11.67
CA ARG A 77 -20.23 -12.43 -12.52
C ARG A 77 -18.97 -11.87 -11.86
N THR A 78 -19.04 -10.70 -11.23
CA THR A 78 -17.93 -10.09 -10.49
C THR A 78 -17.59 -10.89 -9.25
N PHE A 79 -18.60 -11.41 -8.55
CA PHE A 79 -18.43 -12.31 -7.41
C PHE A 79 -17.55 -13.51 -7.76
N TRP A 80 -17.88 -14.25 -8.85
CA TRP A 80 -17.10 -15.42 -9.27
C TRP A 80 -15.68 -15.07 -9.73
N LEU A 81 -15.50 -13.91 -10.39
CA LEU A 81 -14.17 -13.41 -10.72
C LEU A 81 -13.34 -13.18 -9.46
N MET A 82 -13.88 -12.48 -8.46
CA MET A 82 -13.18 -12.19 -7.23
C MET A 82 -12.79 -13.48 -6.50
N LEU A 83 -13.68 -14.46 -6.41
CA LEU A 83 -13.36 -15.78 -5.82
C LEU A 83 -12.24 -16.50 -6.58
N ALA A 84 -12.25 -16.46 -7.90
CA ALA A 84 -11.20 -17.08 -8.71
C ALA A 84 -9.85 -16.38 -8.49
N VAL A 85 -9.84 -15.04 -8.42
CA VAL A 85 -8.64 -14.25 -8.14
C VAL A 85 -8.15 -14.51 -6.71
N MET A 86 -9.04 -14.63 -5.73
CA MET A 86 -8.67 -14.97 -4.34
C MET A 86 -8.02 -16.33 -4.25
N LEU A 87 -8.59 -17.36 -4.92
CA LEU A 87 -8.02 -18.70 -4.93
C LEU A 87 -6.63 -18.73 -5.56
N LEU A 88 -6.49 -18.18 -6.76
CA LEU A 88 -5.19 -18.10 -7.45
C LEU A 88 -4.21 -17.20 -6.68
N GLY A 89 -4.69 -16.09 -6.11
CA GLY A 89 -3.92 -15.19 -5.27
C GLY A 89 -3.39 -15.86 -4.00
N LEU A 90 -4.19 -16.73 -3.38
CA LEU A 90 -3.73 -17.51 -2.22
C LEU A 90 -2.51 -18.40 -2.57
N PHE A 91 -2.57 -19.14 -3.69
CA PHE A 91 -1.44 -19.96 -4.13
C PHE A 91 -0.23 -19.12 -4.56
N MET A 92 -0.46 -17.99 -5.26
CA MET A 92 0.59 -17.04 -5.60
C MET A 92 1.30 -16.52 -4.36
N ASN A 93 0.55 -16.07 -3.37
CA ASN A 93 1.09 -15.49 -2.14
C ASN A 93 1.80 -16.54 -1.27
N ALA A 94 1.26 -17.74 -1.17
CA ALA A 94 1.90 -18.86 -0.46
C ALA A 94 3.24 -19.28 -1.08
N SER A 95 3.47 -18.98 -2.36
CA SER A 95 4.73 -19.31 -3.06
C SER A 95 5.82 -18.24 -2.94
N VAL A 96 5.54 -17.10 -2.30
CA VAL A 96 6.45 -15.92 -2.22
C VAL A 96 7.82 -16.32 -1.66
N THR A 97 7.88 -16.99 -0.51
CA THR A 97 9.13 -17.38 0.16
C THR A 97 9.98 -18.35 -0.66
N GLY A 98 9.33 -19.15 -1.53
CA GLY A 98 10.00 -20.11 -2.42
C GLY A 98 10.21 -19.61 -3.85
N ALA A 99 9.75 -18.41 -4.21
CA ALA A 99 9.72 -17.94 -5.59
C ALA A 99 11.09 -17.80 -6.23
N PHE A 100 12.12 -17.43 -5.46
CA PHE A 100 13.49 -17.29 -5.92
C PHE A 100 14.38 -18.52 -5.61
N THR A 101 13.97 -19.37 -4.68
CA THR A 101 14.77 -20.53 -4.21
C THR A 101 14.27 -21.85 -4.76
N ILE A 102 12.97 -22.16 -4.64
CA ILE A 102 12.40 -23.46 -4.96
C ILE A 102 11.87 -23.49 -6.39
N SER A 103 10.93 -22.62 -6.74
CA SER A 103 10.32 -22.59 -8.07
C SER A 103 9.64 -21.26 -8.39
N GLY A 104 10.15 -20.57 -9.41
CA GLY A 104 9.49 -19.36 -9.95
C GLY A 104 8.11 -19.65 -10.57
N TRP A 105 7.86 -20.86 -11.03
CA TRP A 105 6.60 -21.23 -11.67
C TRP A 105 5.42 -21.22 -10.71
N ALA A 106 5.64 -21.57 -9.44
CA ALA A 106 4.60 -21.55 -8.42
C ALA A 106 4.02 -20.15 -8.21
N PHE A 107 4.83 -19.09 -8.37
CA PHE A 107 4.43 -17.71 -8.31
C PHE A 107 3.86 -17.21 -9.65
N VAL A 108 4.55 -17.48 -10.76
CA VAL A 108 4.23 -16.86 -12.06
C VAL A 108 2.98 -17.44 -12.69
N ILE A 109 2.71 -18.74 -12.58
CA ILE A 109 1.51 -19.34 -13.20
C ILE A 109 0.23 -18.69 -12.66
N PRO A 110 -0.04 -18.67 -11.33
CA PRO A 110 -1.23 -17.96 -10.82
C PRO A 110 -1.24 -16.48 -11.17
N TYR A 111 -0.08 -15.79 -11.10
CA TYR A 111 0.04 -14.39 -11.47
C TYR A 111 -0.44 -14.11 -12.90
N LEU A 112 0.08 -14.86 -13.89
CA LEU A 112 -0.29 -14.68 -15.29
C LEU A 112 -1.75 -15.04 -15.57
N LEU A 113 -2.24 -16.11 -14.94
CA LEU A 113 -3.66 -16.52 -15.06
C LEU A 113 -4.59 -15.40 -14.53
N ILE A 114 -4.26 -14.80 -13.40
CA ILE A 114 -5.04 -13.68 -12.86
C ILE A 114 -4.96 -12.48 -13.81
N GLN A 115 -3.77 -12.07 -14.22
CA GLN A 115 -3.59 -10.88 -15.04
C GLN A 115 -4.31 -10.99 -16.38
N LEU A 116 -4.19 -12.13 -17.06
CA LEU A 116 -4.86 -12.34 -18.34
C LEU A 116 -6.38 -12.57 -18.16
N GLY A 117 -6.76 -13.51 -17.29
CA GLY A 117 -8.15 -13.90 -17.08
C GLY A 117 -9.02 -12.73 -16.65
N ARG A 118 -8.58 -11.98 -15.64
CA ARG A 118 -9.29 -10.77 -15.19
C ARG A 118 -9.36 -9.70 -16.27
N THR A 119 -8.27 -9.43 -17.02
CA THR A 119 -8.29 -8.38 -18.03
C THR A 119 -9.19 -8.74 -19.21
N LEU A 120 -9.21 -10.01 -19.64
CA LEU A 120 -10.14 -10.49 -20.66
C LEU A 120 -11.58 -10.45 -20.16
N TRP A 121 -11.81 -10.90 -18.90
CA TRP A 121 -13.14 -10.83 -18.31
C TRP A 121 -13.66 -9.38 -18.27
N ALA A 122 -12.83 -8.43 -17.83
CA ALA A 122 -13.18 -7.03 -17.76
C ALA A 122 -13.42 -6.41 -19.15
N TYR A 123 -12.65 -6.81 -20.16
CA TYR A 123 -12.89 -6.40 -21.55
C TYR A 123 -14.25 -6.82 -22.07
N PHE A 124 -14.66 -8.08 -21.81
CA PHE A 124 -15.95 -8.62 -22.28
C PHE A 124 -17.14 -8.09 -21.48
N ASN A 125 -16.95 -7.68 -20.25
CA ASN A 125 -18.00 -7.15 -19.36
C ASN A 125 -17.94 -5.62 -19.20
N ALA A 126 -17.09 -4.92 -19.95
CA ALA A 126 -16.95 -3.47 -19.89
C ALA A 126 -18.29 -2.78 -20.23
N PRO A 127 -18.74 -1.80 -19.40
CA PRO A 127 -20.04 -1.15 -19.56
C PRO A 127 -20.16 -0.35 -20.86
N ASP A 128 -19.06 0.21 -21.34
CA ASP A 128 -19.03 1.03 -22.55
C ASP A 128 -17.73 0.88 -23.36
N ALA A 129 -17.63 1.63 -24.47
CA ALA A 129 -16.49 1.57 -25.38
C ALA A 129 -15.21 2.17 -24.75
N ALA A 130 -15.32 3.16 -23.87
CA ALA A 130 -14.16 3.81 -23.25
C ALA A 130 -13.46 2.85 -22.28
N TYR A 131 -14.22 2.10 -21.47
CA TYR A 131 -13.67 1.05 -20.60
C TYR A 131 -13.10 -0.13 -21.40
N ARG A 132 -13.77 -0.53 -22.49
CA ARG A 132 -13.25 -1.58 -23.38
C ARG A 132 -11.90 -1.17 -23.98
N GLU A 133 -11.79 0.08 -24.42
CA GLU A 133 -10.53 0.65 -24.93
C GLU A 133 -9.44 0.67 -23.85
N HIS A 134 -9.78 0.99 -22.60
CA HIS A 134 -8.85 0.91 -21.48
C HIS A 134 -8.28 -0.51 -21.33
N TYR A 135 -9.14 -1.55 -21.33
CA TYR A 135 -8.67 -2.93 -21.18
C TYR A 135 -7.87 -3.44 -22.39
N VAL A 136 -8.17 -2.97 -23.62
CA VAL A 136 -7.31 -3.24 -24.80
C VAL A 136 -5.90 -2.68 -24.58
N ARG A 137 -5.75 -1.47 -24.04
CA ARG A 137 -4.46 -0.88 -23.76
C ARG A 137 -3.72 -1.67 -22.66
N VAL A 138 -4.41 -2.10 -21.63
CA VAL A 138 -3.83 -2.99 -20.60
C VAL A 138 -3.33 -4.29 -21.22
N LEU A 139 -4.12 -4.94 -22.11
CA LEU A 139 -3.70 -6.16 -22.82
C LEU A 139 -2.44 -5.94 -23.67
N ILE A 140 -2.34 -4.80 -24.37
CA ILE A 140 -1.14 -4.45 -25.15
C ILE A 140 0.10 -4.34 -24.23
N TRP A 141 -0.04 -3.77 -23.04
CA TRP A 141 1.06 -3.66 -22.08
C TRP A 141 1.44 -4.99 -21.43
N LEU A 142 0.56 -5.99 -21.41
CA LEU A 142 0.90 -7.36 -20.98
C LEU A 142 1.78 -8.10 -21.99
N ILE A 143 1.78 -7.70 -23.28
CA ILE A 143 2.58 -8.36 -24.33
C ILE A 143 4.09 -8.37 -24.01
N PRO A 144 4.74 -7.26 -23.64
CA PRO A 144 6.15 -7.27 -23.30
C PRO A 144 6.43 -7.88 -21.91
N THR A 145 5.50 -7.83 -20.96
CA THR A 145 5.77 -8.28 -19.59
C THR A 145 5.60 -9.79 -19.42
N PHE A 146 4.67 -10.44 -20.10
CA PHE A 146 4.45 -11.88 -20.02
C PHE A 146 5.68 -12.72 -20.37
N PRO A 147 6.36 -12.49 -21.51
CA PRO A 147 7.60 -13.20 -21.82
C PRO A 147 8.70 -13.04 -20.76
N LEU A 148 8.79 -11.85 -20.13
CA LEU A 148 9.77 -11.58 -19.08
C LEU A 148 9.46 -12.35 -17.81
N TRP A 149 8.18 -12.42 -17.40
CA TRP A 149 7.75 -13.24 -16.26
C TRP A 149 8.02 -14.72 -16.49
N ILE A 150 7.68 -15.26 -17.69
CA ILE A 150 7.87 -16.65 -18.08
C ILE A 150 9.37 -16.99 -18.16
N ALA A 151 10.17 -16.18 -18.84
CA ALA A 151 11.60 -16.38 -18.96
C ALA A 151 12.30 -16.32 -17.59
N GLY A 152 11.90 -15.40 -16.72
CA GLY A 152 12.40 -15.33 -15.35
C GLY A 152 12.05 -16.57 -14.53
N ALA A 153 10.84 -17.14 -14.68
CA ALA A 153 10.47 -18.38 -13.99
C ALA A 153 11.33 -19.58 -14.42
N ALA A 154 11.73 -19.62 -15.68
CA ALA A 154 12.59 -20.68 -16.23
C ALA A 154 14.09 -20.45 -15.95
N ALA A 155 14.50 -19.23 -15.60
CA ALA A 155 15.89 -18.85 -15.40
C ALA A 155 16.38 -19.19 -13.96
N ASN A 156 17.72 -19.10 -13.79
CA ASN A 156 18.32 -19.12 -12.45
C ASN A 156 17.91 -17.86 -11.65
N SER A 157 18.18 -17.88 -10.34
CA SER A 157 17.71 -16.85 -9.41
C SER A 157 18.19 -15.43 -9.75
N ASP A 158 19.43 -15.25 -10.26
CA ASP A 158 19.98 -13.93 -10.59
C ASP A 158 19.29 -13.32 -11.82
N VAL A 159 19.19 -14.12 -12.88
CA VAL A 159 18.49 -13.71 -14.11
C VAL A 159 17.00 -13.53 -13.86
N ARG A 160 16.41 -14.35 -12.96
CA ARG A 160 15.02 -14.21 -12.53
C ARG A 160 14.75 -12.85 -11.92
N LEU A 161 15.59 -12.41 -10.97
CA LEU A 161 15.45 -11.09 -10.33
C LEU A 161 15.50 -9.97 -11.35
N LEU A 162 16.43 -10.02 -12.31
CA LEU A 162 16.55 -9.03 -13.36
C LEU A 162 15.30 -8.99 -14.27
N LEU A 163 14.85 -10.16 -14.76
CA LEU A 163 13.73 -10.25 -15.70
C LEU A 163 12.41 -9.89 -15.01
N TRP A 164 12.18 -10.36 -13.79
CA TRP A 164 10.99 -10.01 -13.01
C TRP A 164 11.01 -8.55 -12.56
N GLY A 165 12.19 -8.02 -12.20
CA GLY A 165 12.34 -6.59 -11.89
C GLY A 165 12.01 -5.71 -13.08
N LEU A 166 12.48 -6.09 -14.29
CA LEU A 166 12.14 -5.37 -15.53
C LEU A 166 10.62 -5.47 -15.83
N ALA A 167 10.04 -6.67 -15.72
CA ALA A 167 8.62 -6.88 -15.94
C ALA A 167 7.76 -6.06 -14.95
N ALA A 168 8.08 -6.13 -13.65
CA ALA A 168 7.41 -5.35 -12.60
C ALA A 168 7.55 -3.84 -12.81
N GLY A 169 8.73 -3.38 -13.24
CA GLY A 169 8.97 -1.98 -13.60
C GLY A 169 8.10 -1.52 -14.76
N ILE A 170 7.97 -2.33 -15.82
CA ILE A 170 7.08 -2.04 -16.96
C ILE A 170 5.61 -2.01 -16.51
N ASP A 171 5.17 -2.98 -15.70
CA ASP A 171 3.81 -3.02 -15.17
C ASP A 171 3.49 -1.80 -14.29
N LEU A 172 4.45 -1.36 -13.46
CA LEU A 172 4.32 -0.16 -12.62
C LEU A 172 4.26 1.11 -13.47
N LEU A 173 5.14 1.24 -14.47
CA LEU A 173 5.13 2.36 -15.40
C LEU A 173 3.83 2.41 -16.20
N GLY A 174 3.32 1.27 -16.64
CA GLY A 174 2.02 1.18 -17.31
C GLY A 174 0.89 1.72 -16.44
N SER A 175 0.84 1.32 -15.17
CA SER A 175 -0.12 1.84 -14.19
C SER A 175 0.05 3.34 -13.96
N TRP A 176 1.28 3.81 -13.83
CA TRP A 176 1.60 5.23 -13.60
C TRP A 176 1.19 6.14 -14.76
N LEU A 177 1.43 5.68 -15.97
CA LEU A 177 1.18 6.44 -17.20
C LEU A 177 -0.22 6.17 -17.79
N ALA A 178 -1.07 5.38 -17.12
CA ALA A 178 -2.39 4.94 -17.62
C ALA A 178 -2.31 4.17 -18.95
N HIS A 179 -1.29 3.32 -19.09
CA HIS A 179 -1.07 2.42 -20.24
C HIS A 179 -1.11 3.16 -21.59
N PRO A 180 -0.19 4.12 -21.85
CA PRO A 180 -0.20 4.87 -23.09
C PRO A 180 0.07 3.95 -24.28
N VAL A 181 -0.71 4.12 -25.36
CA VAL A 181 -0.52 3.42 -26.63
C VAL A 181 -0.64 4.44 -27.75
N PRO A 182 0.32 4.50 -28.70
CA PRO A 182 0.26 5.40 -29.84
C PRO A 182 -1.06 5.27 -30.61
N GLY A 183 -1.70 6.39 -30.91
CA GLY A 183 -2.98 6.43 -31.61
C GLY A 183 -4.22 6.11 -30.75
N ARG A 184 -4.05 5.76 -29.46
CA ARG A 184 -5.15 5.44 -28.53
C ARG A 184 -5.08 6.37 -27.32
N ARG A 185 -6.10 7.21 -27.13
CA ARG A 185 -6.15 8.18 -26.02
C ARG A 185 -7.06 7.67 -24.90
N LEU A 186 -6.70 7.96 -23.66
CA LEU A 186 -7.60 7.79 -22.53
C LEU A 186 -8.57 8.97 -22.53
N HIS A 187 -9.86 8.69 -22.57
CA HIS A 187 -10.91 9.67 -22.40
C HIS A 187 -11.42 9.57 -20.96
N SER A 188 -10.64 10.07 -20.00
CA SER A 188 -11.01 10.02 -18.57
C SER A 188 -12.32 10.77 -18.28
N GLU A 189 -12.59 11.83 -19.03
CA GLU A 189 -13.82 12.63 -18.91
C GLU A 189 -15.09 11.86 -19.27
N SER A 190 -14.99 10.80 -20.07
CA SER A 190 -16.12 9.95 -20.49
C SER A 190 -16.33 8.73 -19.59
N MET A 191 -15.49 8.52 -18.57
CA MET A 191 -15.54 7.36 -17.69
C MET A 191 -16.10 7.77 -16.32
N SER A 192 -17.26 7.24 -15.94
CA SER A 192 -17.79 7.36 -14.58
C SER A 192 -17.02 6.44 -13.65
N PHE A 193 -16.13 6.97 -12.83
CA PHE A 193 -15.31 6.22 -11.89
C PHE A 193 -15.54 6.69 -10.46
N ASP A 194 -15.96 5.79 -9.59
CA ASP A 194 -16.12 6.07 -8.17
C ASP A 194 -14.75 6.08 -7.46
N ALA A 195 -14.16 7.28 -7.43
CA ALA A 195 -12.89 7.50 -6.76
C ALA A 195 -12.98 7.37 -5.24
N SER A 196 -14.13 7.72 -4.64
CA SER A 196 -14.35 7.65 -3.19
C SER A 196 -14.33 6.21 -2.72
N HIS A 197 -15.02 5.31 -3.42
CA HIS A 197 -14.99 3.88 -3.16
C HIS A 197 -13.57 3.29 -3.28
N MET A 198 -12.82 3.63 -4.35
CA MET A 198 -11.45 3.14 -4.52
C MET A 198 -10.49 3.65 -3.43
N LEU A 199 -10.64 4.92 -3.00
CA LEU A 199 -9.84 5.49 -1.92
C LEU A 199 -10.16 4.85 -0.57
N GLU A 200 -11.43 4.55 -0.30
CA GLU A 200 -11.82 3.85 0.92
C GLU A 200 -11.24 2.42 0.95
N ARG A 201 -11.23 1.70 -0.18
CA ARG A 201 -10.54 0.42 -0.29
C ARG A 201 -9.03 0.53 -0.01
N CYS A 202 -8.36 1.53 -0.59
CA CYS A 202 -6.94 1.78 -0.30
C CYS A 202 -6.69 2.00 1.19
N ARG A 203 -7.57 2.75 1.84
CA ARG A 203 -7.52 3.05 3.27
C ARG A 203 -7.71 1.81 4.13
N LEU A 204 -8.70 0.98 3.80
CA LEU A 204 -9.00 -0.26 4.53
C LEU A 204 -7.87 -1.27 4.37
N LEU A 205 -7.32 -1.45 3.16
CA LEU A 205 -6.14 -2.31 2.95
C LEU A 205 -4.95 -1.85 3.80
N LEU A 206 -4.68 -0.53 3.86
CA LEU A 206 -3.58 0.00 4.67
C LEU A 206 -3.84 -0.20 6.18
N LEU A 207 -5.09 -0.11 6.63
CA LEU A 207 -5.47 -0.40 8.01
C LEU A 207 -5.19 -1.87 8.36
N ILE A 208 -5.56 -2.78 7.46
CA ILE A 208 -5.31 -4.22 7.68
C ILE A 208 -3.81 -4.53 7.61
N ALA A 209 -3.07 -3.86 6.72
CA ALA A 209 -1.59 -3.96 6.63
C ALA A 209 -0.89 -3.50 7.92
N LEU A 210 -1.40 -2.47 8.58
CA LEU A 210 -0.94 -2.07 9.92
C LEU A 210 -1.27 -3.15 10.97
N GLY A 211 -2.40 -3.85 10.82
CA GLY A 211 -2.72 -5.00 11.66
C GLY A 211 -1.68 -6.12 11.56
N GLU A 212 -1.11 -6.35 10.37
CA GLU A 212 -0.04 -7.33 10.17
C GLU A 212 1.22 -6.97 10.97
N THR A 213 1.59 -5.70 11.09
CA THR A 213 2.72 -5.30 11.94
C THR A 213 2.47 -5.61 13.42
N ILE A 214 1.21 -5.59 13.86
CA ILE A 214 0.82 -5.97 15.23
C ILE A 214 0.95 -7.49 15.41
N LEU A 215 0.50 -8.26 14.44
CA LEU A 215 0.59 -9.73 14.48
C LEU A 215 2.04 -10.20 14.50
N THR A 216 2.90 -9.63 13.66
CA THR A 216 4.34 -9.92 13.64
C THR A 216 5.00 -9.55 14.96
N THR A 217 4.72 -8.35 15.52
CA THR A 217 5.21 -7.93 16.82
C THR A 217 4.73 -8.86 17.93
N GLY A 218 3.46 -9.25 17.93
CA GLY A 218 2.88 -10.17 18.90
C GLY A 218 3.48 -11.57 18.84
N GLY A 219 3.72 -12.09 17.63
CA GLY A 219 4.42 -13.35 17.36
C GLY A 219 5.83 -13.33 17.94
N ALA A 220 6.63 -12.30 17.62
CA ALA A 220 7.99 -12.13 18.14
C ALA A 220 8.03 -12.07 19.68
N ILE A 221 7.07 -11.41 20.32
CA ILE A 221 6.95 -11.40 21.79
C ILE A 221 6.64 -12.79 22.32
N ALA A 222 5.72 -13.52 21.68
CA ALA A 222 5.29 -14.84 22.13
C ALA A 222 6.40 -15.89 22.03
N GLU A 223 7.30 -15.77 21.06
CA GLU A 223 8.43 -16.66 20.83
C GLU A 223 9.68 -16.27 21.66
N SER A 224 9.70 -15.07 22.23
CA SER A 224 10.84 -14.55 23.01
C SER A 224 10.68 -14.86 24.52
N PRO A 225 11.81 -14.98 25.28
CA PRO A 225 11.74 -15.09 26.73
C PRO A 225 11.02 -13.89 27.37
N VAL A 226 10.23 -14.16 28.42
CA VAL A 226 9.49 -13.10 29.15
C VAL A 226 10.47 -12.32 30.05
N LEU A 227 11.23 -11.42 29.46
CA LEU A 227 12.18 -10.53 30.12
C LEU A 227 11.68 -9.08 30.05
N LEU A 228 12.15 -8.25 30.98
CA LEU A 228 11.82 -6.82 30.98
C LEU A 228 12.16 -6.17 29.63
N ILE A 229 13.31 -6.52 29.04
CA ILE A 229 13.75 -5.97 27.75
C ILE A 229 12.80 -6.35 26.61
N THR A 230 12.26 -7.58 26.60
CA THR A 230 11.25 -8.02 25.62
C THR A 230 9.95 -7.21 25.74
N ILE A 231 9.53 -6.95 27.00
CA ILE A 231 8.33 -6.13 27.25
C ILE A 231 8.56 -4.69 26.79
N VAL A 232 9.72 -4.12 27.07
CA VAL A 232 10.08 -2.75 26.67
C VAL A 232 10.15 -2.61 25.14
N THR A 233 10.84 -3.53 24.47
CA THR A 233 10.97 -3.50 22.99
C THR A 233 9.65 -3.76 22.30
N GLY A 234 8.86 -4.74 22.78
CA GLY A 234 7.52 -4.99 22.26
C GLY A 234 6.57 -3.80 22.43
N THR A 235 6.62 -3.13 23.59
CA THR A 235 5.86 -1.90 23.84
C THR A 235 6.30 -0.77 22.92
N ALA A 236 7.62 -0.57 22.73
CA ALA A 236 8.16 0.46 21.83
C ALA A 236 7.72 0.20 20.37
N ALA A 237 7.81 -1.05 19.90
CA ALA A 237 7.35 -1.46 18.56
C ALA A 237 5.85 -1.16 18.36
N PHE A 238 5.02 -1.51 19.34
CA PHE A 238 3.58 -1.25 19.29
C PHE A 238 3.25 0.24 19.30
N VAL A 239 3.93 1.03 20.16
CA VAL A 239 3.78 2.50 20.20
C VAL A 239 4.19 3.12 18.87
N GLY A 240 5.28 2.67 18.23
CA GLY A 240 5.68 3.08 16.89
C GLY A 240 4.60 2.79 15.83
N THR A 241 4.00 1.60 15.87
CA THR A 241 2.88 1.23 14.98
C THR A 241 1.65 2.13 15.21
N ILE A 242 1.29 2.42 16.47
CA ILE A 242 0.21 3.35 16.80
C ILE A 242 0.52 4.76 16.25
N ALA A 243 1.76 5.21 16.34
CA ALA A 243 2.16 6.51 15.80
C ALA A 243 2.00 6.57 14.28
N LEU A 244 2.40 5.52 13.53
CA LEU A 244 2.20 5.42 12.08
C LEU A 244 0.69 5.40 11.73
N TRP A 245 -0.10 4.65 12.48
CA TRP A 245 -1.56 4.65 12.33
C TRP A 245 -2.14 6.04 12.54
N ALA A 246 -1.77 6.73 13.62
CA ALA A 246 -2.31 8.03 13.95
C ALA A 246 -1.94 9.10 12.89
N LEU A 247 -0.68 9.09 12.40
CA LEU A 247 -0.22 9.96 11.32
C LEU A 247 -1.00 9.73 10.01
N THR A 248 -1.53 8.54 9.80
CA THR A 248 -2.26 8.19 8.58
C THR A 248 -3.75 8.48 8.70
N PHE A 249 -4.40 7.99 9.76
CA PHE A 249 -5.86 7.93 9.83
C PHE A 249 -6.49 9.12 10.57
N LYS A 250 -5.81 9.70 11.55
CA LYS A 250 -6.42 10.73 12.38
C LYS A 250 -6.58 12.08 11.66
N HIS A 251 -5.73 12.36 10.68
CA HIS A 251 -5.69 13.63 9.95
C HIS A 251 -6.31 13.55 8.55
N SER A 252 -6.06 12.46 7.85
CA SER A 252 -6.40 12.30 6.43
C SER A 252 -7.91 12.38 6.14
N GLN A 253 -8.78 11.93 7.06
CA GLN A 253 -10.23 11.89 6.84
C GLN A 253 -10.85 13.27 6.59
N ARG A 254 -10.44 14.30 7.33
CA ARG A 254 -11.05 15.64 7.22
C ARG A 254 -10.66 16.37 5.95
N VAL A 255 -9.44 16.14 5.47
CA VAL A 255 -8.87 16.86 4.33
C VAL A 255 -9.32 16.25 2.99
N LEU A 256 -9.36 14.93 2.89
CA LEU A 256 -9.84 14.26 1.68
C LEU A 256 -11.32 14.60 1.41
N THR A 257 -12.17 14.50 2.41
CA THR A 257 -13.61 14.79 2.27
C THR A 257 -13.88 16.25 1.86
N SER A 258 -13.08 17.21 2.34
CA SER A 258 -13.29 18.63 2.00
C SER A 258 -12.83 19.01 0.58
N ARG A 259 -11.77 18.41 0.08
CA ARG A 259 -11.21 18.72 -1.26
C ARG A 259 -11.98 18.06 -2.40
N PHE A 260 -12.48 16.84 -2.21
CA PHE A 260 -13.35 16.19 -3.21
C PHE A 260 -14.64 16.96 -3.49
N ARG A 261 -15.08 17.83 -2.55
CA ARG A 261 -16.26 18.69 -2.74
C ARG A 261 -15.97 19.99 -3.51
N HIS A 262 -14.72 20.42 -3.64
CA HIS A 262 -14.41 21.78 -4.09
C HIS A 262 -13.49 21.89 -5.33
N GLU A 263 -12.84 20.81 -5.78
CA GLU A 263 -11.93 20.88 -6.93
C GLU A 263 -12.41 20.00 -8.09
N THR A 264 -12.39 20.55 -9.31
CA THR A 264 -12.54 19.85 -10.59
C THR A 264 -11.28 19.01 -10.90
N VAL A 265 -10.95 18.03 -10.04
CA VAL A 265 -9.77 17.17 -10.23
C VAL A 265 -10.21 15.87 -10.86
N ASP A 266 -9.44 15.38 -11.85
CA ASP A 266 -9.69 14.09 -12.52
C ASP A 266 -9.68 12.93 -11.49
N PRO A 267 -10.84 12.28 -11.20
CA PRO A 267 -10.97 11.24 -10.16
C PRO A 267 -10.10 10.02 -10.46
N ILE A 268 -9.93 9.69 -11.73
CA ILE A 268 -9.10 8.58 -12.20
C ILE A 268 -7.64 8.86 -11.90
N ARG A 269 -7.20 10.10 -12.12
CA ARG A 269 -5.83 10.51 -11.84
C ARG A 269 -5.49 10.41 -10.35
N ILE A 270 -6.37 10.90 -9.47
CA ILE A 270 -6.17 10.82 -8.02
C ILE A 270 -6.10 9.37 -7.56
N SER A 271 -7.08 8.55 -7.93
CA SER A 271 -7.10 7.13 -7.54
C SER A 271 -5.84 6.40 -7.99
N ARG A 272 -5.34 6.69 -9.19
CA ARG A 272 -4.10 6.12 -9.72
C ARG A 272 -2.87 6.54 -8.90
N TYR A 273 -2.75 7.80 -8.49
CA TYR A 273 -1.65 8.25 -7.64
C TYR A 273 -1.72 7.63 -6.25
N THR A 274 -2.91 7.55 -5.65
CA THR A 274 -3.14 6.92 -4.35
C THR A 274 -2.67 5.47 -4.34
N VAL A 275 -3.09 4.73 -5.34
CA VAL A 275 -2.76 3.32 -5.48
C VAL A 275 -1.25 3.10 -5.61
N ASN A 276 -0.57 3.89 -6.44
CA ASN A 276 0.88 3.75 -6.57
C ASN A 276 1.63 4.15 -5.28
N ALA A 277 1.09 5.11 -4.50
CA ALA A 277 1.64 5.45 -3.19
C ALA A 277 1.53 4.29 -2.18
N LEU A 278 0.48 3.45 -2.26
CA LEU A 278 0.34 2.31 -1.36
C LEU A 278 1.52 1.33 -1.44
N ILE A 279 2.16 1.17 -2.59
CA ILE A 279 3.35 0.30 -2.72
C ILE A 279 4.45 0.78 -1.78
N GLY A 280 4.74 2.07 -1.76
CA GLY A 280 5.76 2.65 -0.88
C GLY A 280 5.36 2.60 0.60
N LEU A 281 4.08 2.83 0.92
CA LEU A 281 3.56 2.72 2.28
C LEU A 281 3.69 1.29 2.81
N ILE A 282 3.28 0.30 2.02
CA ILE A 282 3.36 -1.11 2.39
C ILE A 282 4.81 -1.58 2.47
N ALA A 283 5.68 -1.17 1.55
CA ALA A 283 7.12 -1.46 1.64
C ALA A 283 7.72 -0.91 2.95
N GLY A 284 7.34 0.30 3.34
CA GLY A 284 7.72 0.89 4.62
C GLY A 284 7.22 0.08 5.82
N LEU A 285 5.95 -0.40 5.79
CA LEU A 285 5.39 -1.24 6.86
C LEU A 285 6.06 -2.61 6.95
N ILE A 286 6.38 -3.25 5.82
CA ILE A 286 7.14 -4.52 5.81
C ILE A 286 8.51 -4.31 6.47
N ALA A 287 9.22 -3.23 6.12
CA ALA A 287 10.51 -2.91 6.73
C ALA A 287 10.38 -2.68 8.24
N VAL A 288 9.35 -1.94 8.69
CA VAL A 288 9.05 -1.73 10.12
C VAL A 288 8.75 -3.05 10.82
N ALA A 289 7.92 -3.91 10.25
CA ALA A 289 7.56 -5.19 10.83
C ALA A 289 8.79 -6.09 11.03
N VAL A 290 9.61 -6.24 10.00
CA VAL A 290 10.85 -7.03 10.06
C VAL A 290 11.85 -6.44 11.05
N GLY A 291 12.02 -5.11 11.06
CA GLY A 291 12.90 -4.42 12.02
C GLY A 291 12.46 -4.63 13.46
N ASN A 292 11.17 -4.52 13.74
CA ASN A 292 10.59 -4.76 15.07
C ASN A 292 10.81 -6.20 15.52
N GLU A 293 10.53 -7.18 14.66
CA GLU A 293 10.69 -8.61 14.93
C GLU A 293 12.15 -8.95 15.30
N LEU A 294 13.11 -8.46 14.52
CA LEU A 294 14.53 -8.67 14.78
C LEU A 294 14.98 -8.11 16.14
N VAL A 295 14.53 -6.90 16.50
CA VAL A 295 14.89 -6.29 17.79
C VAL A 295 14.23 -7.01 18.96
N ILE A 296 12.98 -7.46 18.83
CA ILE A 296 12.29 -8.19 19.90
C ILE A 296 12.95 -9.54 20.12
N ALA A 297 13.33 -10.24 19.04
CA ALA A 297 14.03 -11.52 19.12
C ALA A 297 15.47 -11.38 19.69
N HIS A 298 16.19 -10.30 19.34
CA HIS A 298 17.58 -10.09 19.71
C HIS A 298 17.83 -8.63 20.18
N PRO A 299 17.27 -8.19 21.32
CA PRO A 299 17.30 -6.78 21.73
C PRO A 299 18.70 -6.25 22.03
N GLU A 300 19.60 -7.10 22.52
CA GLU A 300 21.01 -6.82 22.81
C GLU A 300 21.97 -7.38 21.74
N GLY A 301 21.43 -7.74 20.57
CA GLY A 301 22.21 -8.25 19.45
C GLY A 301 23.23 -7.23 18.90
N GLU A 302 24.08 -7.69 18.00
CA GLU A 302 25.05 -6.81 17.36
C GLU A 302 24.36 -5.81 16.43
N PRO A 303 24.74 -4.51 16.49
CA PRO A 303 24.23 -3.52 15.55
C PRO A 303 24.59 -3.89 14.11
N SER A 304 23.62 -3.76 13.19
CA SER A 304 23.86 -3.98 11.77
C SER A 304 23.27 -2.86 10.92
N ILE A 305 23.92 -2.57 9.78
CA ILE A 305 23.41 -1.58 8.82
C ILE A 305 22.03 -1.98 8.31
N ALA A 306 21.84 -3.28 8.04
CA ALA A 306 20.55 -3.79 7.56
C ALA A 306 19.42 -3.53 8.57
N LEU A 307 19.63 -3.86 9.84
CA LEU A 307 18.66 -3.60 10.90
C LEU A 307 18.37 -2.10 11.06
N ASN A 308 19.41 -1.29 11.01
CA ASN A 308 19.27 0.18 11.13
C ASN A 308 18.45 0.75 9.97
N LEU A 309 18.69 0.27 8.74
CA LEU A 309 17.90 0.65 7.57
C LEU A 309 16.43 0.22 7.70
N LEU A 310 16.12 -0.91 8.33
CA LEU A 310 14.75 -1.33 8.58
C LEU A 310 14.07 -0.43 9.60
N LEU A 311 14.73 -0.16 10.73
CA LEU A 311 14.17 0.62 11.85
C LEU A 311 13.95 2.09 11.53
N PHE A 312 14.83 2.70 10.76
CA PHE A 312 14.74 4.12 10.39
C PHE A 312 14.31 4.33 8.95
N GLY A 313 14.83 3.55 8.00
CA GLY A 313 14.49 3.65 6.59
C GLY A 313 13.05 3.25 6.29
N GLY A 314 12.49 2.24 6.98
CA GLY A 314 11.08 1.87 6.87
C GLY A 314 10.14 3.03 7.19
N PRO A 315 10.20 3.62 8.39
CA PRO A 315 9.42 4.82 8.72
C PRO A 315 9.70 6.02 7.80
N ILE A 316 10.95 6.25 7.39
CA ILE A 316 11.29 7.32 6.42
C ILE A 316 10.57 7.08 5.10
N LEU A 317 10.65 5.88 4.53
CA LEU A 317 9.96 5.53 3.29
C LEU A 317 8.44 5.75 3.42
N TYR A 318 7.87 5.33 4.54
CA TYR A 318 6.46 5.53 4.85
C TYR A 318 6.07 7.01 4.87
N LEU A 319 6.80 7.85 5.62
CA LEU A 319 6.54 9.28 5.76
C LEU A 319 6.77 10.06 4.45
N LEU A 320 7.83 9.74 3.70
CA LEU A 320 8.10 10.37 2.40
C LEU A 320 7.02 10.01 1.37
N THR A 321 6.62 8.75 1.31
CA THR A 321 5.55 8.30 0.42
C THR A 321 4.23 8.96 0.79
N GLN A 322 3.91 9.06 2.08
CA GLN A 322 2.74 9.76 2.58
C GLN A 322 2.80 11.25 2.22
N SER A 323 3.96 11.91 2.37
CA SER A 323 4.15 13.33 2.02
C SER A 323 3.95 13.57 0.52
N TRP A 324 4.44 12.67 -0.33
CA TRP A 324 4.24 12.76 -1.77
C TRP A 324 2.78 12.58 -2.16
N PHE A 325 2.08 11.61 -1.57
CA PHE A 325 0.65 11.41 -1.80
C PHE A 325 -0.19 12.59 -1.28
N LEU A 326 0.19 13.13 -0.12
CA LEU A 326 -0.50 14.24 0.55
C LEU A 326 -0.12 15.62 -0.02
N GLN A 327 0.37 15.75 -1.26
CA GLN A 327 0.44 17.07 -1.93
C GLN A 327 -0.93 17.78 -1.94
N ALA A 328 -1.98 17.02 -1.67
CA ALA A 328 -3.34 17.50 -1.39
C ALA A 328 -3.59 17.97 0.05
N VAL A 329 -2.66 17.81 1.01
CA VAL A 329 -2.80 18.14 2.44
C VAL A 329 -2.18 19.53 2.75
N PRO A 330 -2.58 20.20 3.85
CA PRO A 330 -1.97 21.44 4.27
C PRO A 330 -0.45 21.39 4.29
N GLN A 331 0.22 22.43 3.81
CA GLN A 331 1.68 22.48 3.68
C GLN A 331 2.41 22.20 5.01
N ASP A 332 1.79 22.53 6.14
CA ASP A 332 2.37 22.33 7.47
C ASP A 332 2.53 20.86 7.83
N SER A 333 1.55 20.02 7.52
CA SER A 333 1.64 18.56 7.74
C SER A 333 2.68 17.90 6.85
N MET A 334 2.85 18.36 5.61
CA MET A 334 3.91 17.88 4.71
C MET A 334 5.29 18.23 5.24
N ARG A 335 5.51 19.50 5.66
CA ARG A 335 6.77 19.95 6.26
C ARG A 335 7.14 19.13 7.48
N LEU A 336 6.18 18.85 8.36
CA LEU A 336 6.41 18.06 9.57
C LEU A 336 6.88 16.65 9.24
N ARG A 337 6.30 15.99 8.23
CA ARG A 337 6.73 14.65 7.78
C ARG A 337 8.13 14.66 7.16
N LEU A 338 8.47 15.69 6.39
CA LEU A 338 9.82 15.86 5.83
C LEU A 338 10.86 16.10 6.93
N ILE A 339 10.55 16.95 7.90
CA ILE A 339 11.42 17.19 9.08
C ILE A 339 11.57 15.88 9.86
N GLY A 340 10.47 15.15 10.10
CA GLY A 340 10.50 13.87 10.77
C GLY A 340 11.38 12.83 10.06
N SER A 341 11.28 12.77 8.74
CA SER A 341 12.16 11.90 7.93
C SER A 341 13.62 12.28 8.05
N ALA A 342 13.93 13.58 8.07
CA ALA A 342 15.30 14.06 8.27
C ALA A 342 15.81 13.73 9.68
N VAL A 343 14.99 13.92 10.73
CA VAL A 343 15.34 13.56 12.11
C VAL A 343 15.59 12.07 12.26
N LEU A 344 14.72 11.23 11.66
CA LEU A 344 14.92 9.78 11.64
C LEU A 344 16.22 9.38 10.91
N ALA A 345 16.54 10.03 9.79
CA ALA A 345 17.78 9.77 9.05
C ALA A 345 19.02 10.11 9.88
N VAL A 346 19.01 11.26 10.55
CA VAL A 346 20.12 11.67 11.45
C VAL A 346 20.22 10.70 12.62
N ALA A 347 19.09 10.34 13.25
CA ALA A 347 19.09 9.37 14.37
C ALA A 347 19.61 8.00 13.92
N GLY A 348 19.20 7.51 12.75
CA GLY A 348 19.70 6.25 12.17
C GLY A 348 21.22 6.30 11.93
N PHE A 349 21.74 7.41 11.43
CA PHE A 349 23.18 7.58 11.24
C PHE A 349 23.95 7.59 12.57
N VAL A 350 23.44 8.31 13.58
CA VAL A 350 24.08 8.41 14.90
C VAL A 350 24.06 7.07 15.64
N LEU A 351 23.01 6.28 15.46
CA LEU A 351 22.81 5.01 16.17
C LEU A 351 23.29 3.77 15.40
N LEU A 352 24.14 3.93 14.38
CA LEU A 352 24.69 2.81 13.60
C LEU A 352 25.42 1.76 14.45
N THR A 353 25.97 2.17 15.60
CA THR A 353 26.75 1.31 16.52
C THR A 353 26.04 1.11 17.87
N ALA A 354 24.81 1.61 18.01
CA ALA A 354 24.06 1.48 19.25
C ALA A 354 23.34 0.12 19.34
N PRO A 355 23.09 -0.39 20.54
CA PRO A 355 22.27 -1.59 20.72
C PRO A 355 20.91 -1.47 20.07
N PRO A 356 20.38 -2.56 19.43
CA PRO A 356 19.12 -2.56 18.69
C PRO A 356 17.92 -2.00 19.47
N TYR A 357 17.80 -2.32 20.77
CA TYR A 357 16.67 -1.83 21.57
C TYR A 357 16.67 -0.31 21.73
N ILE A 358 17.85 0.35 21.79
CA ILE A 358 17.95 1.82 21.87
C ILE A 358 17.46 2.44 20.56
N ALA A 359 17.89 1.89 19.43
CA ALA A 359 17.48 2.35 18.10
C ALA A 359 15.94 2.27 17.93
N LEU A 360 15.34 1.15 18.34
CA LEU A 360 13.88 0.96 18.26
C LEU A 360 13.13 1.95 19.16
N ILE A 361 13.55 2.11 20.42
CA ILE A 361 12.91 3.04 21.36
C ILE A 361 12.98 4.48 20.83
N LEU A 362 14.14 4.89 20.31
CA LEU A 362 14.29 6.24 19.78
C LEU A 362 13.46 6.45 18.51
N ALA A 363 13.42 5.48 17.59
CA ALA A 363 12.56 5.54 16.40
C ALA A 363 11.08 5.71 16.80
N ALA A 364 10.57 4.89 17.74
CA ALA A 364 9.22 4.99 18.27
C ALA A 364 8.95 6.34 18.97
N ALA A 365 9.92 6.87 19.74
CA ALA A 365 9.81 8.17 20.39
C ALA A 365 9.72 9.32 19.36
N ILE A 366 10.53 9.29 18.31
CA ILE A 366 10.48 10.29 17.22
C ILE A 366 9.13 10.25 16.53
N LEU A 367 8.63 9.06 16.15
CA LEU A 367 7.32 8.90 15.51
C LEU A 367 6.18 9.41 16.41
N THR A 368 6.25 9.11 17.70
CA THR A 368 5.28 9.60 18.70
C THR A 368 5.30 11.12 18.82
N ALA A 369 6.50 11.71 18.91
CA ALA A 369 6.65 13.16 18.95
C ALA A 369 6.08 13.84 17.69
N LEU A 370 6.34 13.27 16.50
CA LEU A 370 5.75 13.74 15.25
C LEU A 370 4.24 13.70 15.28
N THR A 371 3.65 12.60 15.78
CA THR A 371 2.19 12.46 15.90
C THR A 371 1.59 13.51 16.82
N LEU A 372 2.24 13.80 17.96
CA LEU A 372 1.79 14.82 18.90
C LEU A 372 1.91 16.23 18.33
N LEU A 373 2.95 16.51 17.56
CA LEU A 373 3.12 17.79 16.88
C LEU A 373 2.09 17.98 15.76
N ASP A 374 1.83 16.95 14.95
CA ASP A 374 0.83 16.99 13.88
C ASP A 374 -0.58 17.28 14.42
N GLN A 375 -0.91 16.76 15.59
CA GLN A 375 -2.19 17.06 16.26
C GLN A 375 -2.31 18.51 16.76
N ARG A 376 -1.21 19.18 17.09
CA ARG A 376 -1.21 20.56 17.57
C ARG A 376 -1.32 21.58 16.44
N THR A 377 -0.77 21.27 15.28
CA THR A 377 -0.83 22.15 14.10
C THR A 377 -2.21 22.16 13.45
N THR A 378 -3.05 21.18 13.75
CA THR A 378 -4.40 21.00 13.19
C THR A 378 -5.51 21.45 14.16
N LYS A 379 -5.38 22.59 14.85
CA LYS A 379 -6.48 23.17 15.60
C LYS A 379 -7.67 23.47 14.65
N PRO A 380 -8.91 23.20 15.08
CA PRO A 380 -10.05 23.27 14.19
C PRO A 380 -10.32 24.72 13.74
N VAL A 381 -10.35 24.93 12.44
CA VAL A 381 -10.88 26.15 11.78
C VAL A 381 -12.33 26.43 12.19
N GLN A 382 -13.03 25.47 12.77
CA GLN A 382 -14.41 25.62 13.25
C GLN A 382 -14.59 26.59 14.43
N VAL A 383 -13.57 26.85 15.24
CA VAL A 383 -13.71 27.79 16.37
C VAL A 383 -13.67 29.23 15.87
N GLN A 384 -12.87 29.54 14.85
CA GLN A 384 -12.78 30.87 14.28
C GLN A 384 -14.07 31.27 13.52
N GLN A 385 -14.68 30.34 12.78
CA GLN A 385 -15.93 30.63 12.06
C GLN A 385 -17.15 30.79 12.99
N LEU A 386 -17.14 30.13 14.15
CA LEU A 386 -18.20 30.32 15.15
C LEU A 386 -17.98 31.61 15.96
N GLU A 387 -16.75 32.06 16.17
CA GLU A 387 -16.47 33.34 16.82
C GLU A 387 -16.76 34.53 15.89
N GLU A 388 -16.50 34.42 14.59
CA GLU A 388 -16.85 35.44 13.59
C GLU A 388 -18.36 35.56 13.36
N SER A 389 -19.12 34.43 13.43
CA SER A 389 -20.58 34.45 13.27
C SER A 389 -21.34 34.90 14.52
N HIS A 390 -20.70 35.09 15.66
CA HIS A 390 -21.27 35.69 16.86
C HIS A 390 -20.96 37.16 17.03
N HIS A 391 -20.18 37.77 16.11
CA HIS A 391 -19.83 39.18 16.10
C HIS A 391 -20.51 39.99 14.96
N GLU A 392 -21.31 39.32 14.11
CA GLU A 392 -22.27 39.97 13.19
C GLU A 392 -23.72 39.84 13.73
#